data_a9776c98c3f6b3660ffdd57613bbc9e3
#
_entry.id   a9776c98c3f6b3660ffdd57613bbc9e3
#
_cell.length_a   1.000
_cell.length_b   1.000
_cell.length_c   1.000
_cell.angle_alpha   90.00
_cell.angle_beta   90.00
_cell.angle_gamma   90.00
#
_symmetry.space_group_name_H-M   'P 1'
#
loop_
_entity.id
_entity.type
_entity.pdbx_description
1 polymer ?
#
loop_
_entity_poly.entity_id
_entity_poly.type
_entity_poly.pdbx_seq_one_letter_code
_entity_poly.pdbx_strand_id
1 'polypeptide(L)' 'MAIEIDPVCGMQVDTTTSLLSLEHDGKTYWFCGKGCLLEFKDDPEKYLAADHVPSM' A
#
# COMPACT_ATOMS: atom_id res chain seq x y z
N MET A 1 17.07 -1.55 7.09
CA MET A 1 16.10 -1.88 6.04
C MET A 1 14.70 -1.97 6.63
N ALA A 2 13.76 -1.31 6.02
CA ALA A 2 12.37 -1.39 6.45
C ALA A 2 11.54 -1.95 5.31
N ILE A 3 10.82 -3.02 5.59
CA ILE A 3 9.97 -3.68 4.59
C ILE A 3 8.52 -3.53 5.04
N GLU A 4 7.69 -3.04 4.14
CA GLU A 4 6.26 -2.92 4.37
C GLU A 4 5.52 -3.69 3.29
N ILE A 5 4.28 -4.06 3.59
CA ILE A 5 3.47 -4.80 2.64
C ILE A 5 2.54 -3.83 1.91
N ASP A 6 2.55 -3.91 0.59
CA ASP A 6 1.64 -3.15 -0.26
C ASP A 6 0.20 -3.58 0.04
N PRO A 7 -0.69 -2.65 0.43
CA PRO A 7 -2.05 -3.04 0.79
C PRO A 7 -2.90 -3.44 -0.42
N VAL A 8 -2.45 -3.15 -1.63
CA VAL A 8 -3.19 -3.49 -2.84
C VAL A 8 -2.84 -4.88 -3.35
N CYS A 9 -1.55 -5.14 -3.54
CA CYS A 9 -1.11 -6.42 -4.13
C CYS A 9 -0.46 -7.37 -3.13
N GLY A 10 -0.13 -6.91 -1.93
CA GLY A 10 0.45 -7.76 -0.89
C GLY A 10 1.93 -8.06 -1.07
N MET A 11 2.59 -7.37 -1.99
CA MET A 11 4.01 -7.58 -2.21
C MET A 11 4.85 -6.78 -1.21
N GLN A 12 6.06 -7.24 -0.97
CA GLN A 12 6.99 -6.54 -0.08
C GLN A 12 7.54 -5.30 -0.76
N VAL A 13 7.59 -4.21 0.00
CA VAL A 13 8.08 -2.93 -0.48
C VAL A 13 9.19 -2.46 0.44
N ASP A 14 10.35 -2.11 -0.13
CA ASP A 14 11.46 -1.54 0.64
C ASP A 14 11.22 -0.04 0.80
N THR A 15 10.93 0.38 2.02
CA THR A 15 10.59 1.77 2.29
C THR A 15 11.78 2.71 2.16
N THR A 16 13.00 2.18 2.15
CA THR A 16 14.19 3.02 1.99
C THR A 16 14.44 3.41 0.54
N THR A 17 13.93 2.62 -0.41
CA THR A 17 14.12 2.89 -1.84
C THR A 17 12.83 3.31 -2.53
N SER A 18 11.69 2.93 -1.99
CA SER A 18 10.42 3.28 -2.60
C SER A 18 10.05 4.73 -2.34
N LEU A 19 9.64 5.43 -3.40
CA LEU A 19 9.13 6.79 -3.30
C LEU A 19 7.60 6.83 -3.35
N LEU A 20 6.98 5.66 -3.50
CA LEU A 20 5.54 5.54 -3.64
C LEU A 20 4.91 5.24 -2.30
N SER A 21 4.46 6.28 -1.63
CA SER A 21 3.81 6.16 -0.34
C SER A 21 2.63 7.11 -0.27
N LEU A 22 1.70 6.80 0.62
CA LEU A 22 0.52 7.62 0.82
C LEU A 22 0.13 7.57 2.29
N GLU A 23 -0.06 8.74 2.89
CA GLU A 23 -0.55 8.82 4.26
C GLU A 23 -2.08 8.86 4.25
N HIS A 24 -2.67 7.97 5.04
CA HIS A 24 -4.12 7.88 5.18
C HIS A 24 -4.47 7.58 6.64
N ASP A 25 -5.33 8.40 7.21
CA ASP A 25 -5.81 8.24 8.58
C ASP A 25 -4.66 8.12 9.59
N GLY A 26 -3.62 8.93 9.40
CA GLY A 26 -2.48 8.97 10.31
C GLY A 26 -1.49 7.83 10.13
N LYS A 27 -1.66 7.01 9.11
CA LYS A 27 -0.77 5.89 8.82
C LYS A 27 -0.22 5.98 7.41
N THR A 28 1.07 5.69 7.26
CA THR A 28 1.72 5.72 5.96
C THR A 28 1.67 4.33 5.32
N TYR A 29 1.22 4.27 4.08
CA TYR A 29 1.15 3.05 3.29
C TYR A 29 2.13 3.13 2.14
N TRP A 30 2.79 2.01 1.85
CA TRP A 30 3.80 1.94 0.81
C TRP A 30 3.33 1.05 -0.33
N PHE A 31 3.75 1.36 -1.53
CA PHE A 31 3.26 0.69 -2.74
C PHE A 31 4.41 0.23 -3.62
N CYS A 32 4.25 -0.91 -4.26
CA CYS A 32 5.26 -1.47 -5.13
C CYS A 32 5.30 -0.77 -6.49
N GLY A 33 4.23 -0.09 -6.87
CA GLY A 33 4.16 0.60 -8.13
C GLY A 33 3.10 1.70 -8.11
N LYS A 34 3.20 2.61 -9.08
CA LYS A 34 2.29 3.73 -9.18
C LYS A 34 0.84 3.30 -9.37
N GLY A 35 0.64 2.20 -10.09
CA GLY A 35 -0.70 1.66 -10.27
C GLY A 35 -1.37 1.29 -8.96
N CYS A 36 -0.62 0.64 -8.06
CA CYS A 36 -1.14 0.29 -6.75
C CYS A 36 -1.44 1.53 -5.93
N LEU A 37 -0.58 2.54 -6.01
CA LEU A 37 -0.79 3.81 -5.32
C LEU A 37 -2.09 4.47 -5.78
N LEU A 38 -2.32 4.53 -7.08
CA LEU A 38 -3.50 5.15 -7.64
C LEU A 38 -4.77 4.38 -7.27
N GLU A 39 -4.70 3.06 -7.29
CA GLU A 39 -5.83 2.22 -6.89
C GLU A 39 -6.21 2.46 -5.45
N PHE A 40 -5.22 2.50 -4.57
CA PHE A 40 -5.46 2.76 -3.15
C PHE A 40 -6.03 4.17 -2.95
N LYS A 41 -5.48 5.15 -3.64
CA LYS A 41 -5.91 6.54 -3.52
C LYS A 41 -7.35 6.71 -3.98
N ASP A 42 -7.75 5.94 -4.99
CA ASP A 42 -9.10 6.01 -5.53
C ASP A 42 -10.14 5.43 -4.55
N ASP A 43 -9.78 4.32 -3.89
CA ASP A 43 -10.69 3.66 -2.96
C ASP A 43 -9.92 3.04 -1.80
N PRO A 44 -9.45 3.87 -0.85
CA PRO A 44 -8.66 3.36 0.26
C PRO A 44 -9.43 2.43 1.18
N GLU A 45 -10.73 2.67 1.36
CA GLU A 45 -11.54 1.85 2.27
C GLU A 45 -11.64 0.41 1.80
N LYS A 46 -11.65 0.21 0.48
CA LYS A 46 -11.71 -1.11 -0.11
C LYS A 46 -10.52 -1.98 0.33
N TYR A 47 -9.35 -1.36 0.40
CA TYR A 47 -8.12 -2.07 0.75
C TYR A 47 -7.85 -2.09 2.24
N LEU A 48 -8.59 -1.33 3.02
CA LEU A 48 -8.45 -1.28 4.47
C LEU A 48 -9.57 -2.04 5.18
N ALA A 49 -10.50 -2.61 4.44
CA ALA A 49 -11.57 -3.39 5.04
C ALA A 49 -11.01 -4.58 5.82
N ALA A 50 -11.65 -4.92 6.93
CA ALA A 50 -11.16 -5.98 7.82
C ALA A 50 -11.10 -7.33 7.13
N ASP A 51 -11.96 -7.54 6.13
CA ASP A 51 -12.03 -8.79 5.39
C ASP A 51 -11.17 -8.78 4.12
N HIS A 52 -10.47 -7.67 3.85
CA HIS A 52 -9.61 -7.59 2.68
C HIS A 52 -8.31 -8.35 2.93
N VAL A 53 -7.96 -9.22 2.00
CA VAL A 53 -6.70 -9.94 2.01
C VAL A 53 -5.94 -9.56 0.74
N PRO A 54 -4.76 -8.93 0.87
CA PRO A 54 -3.96 -8.60 -0.32
C PRO A 54 -3.67 -9.84 -1.15
N SER A 55 -3.89 -9.73 -2.45
CA SER A 55 -3.69 -10.84 -3.37
C SER A 55 -2.37 -10.66 -4.11
N MET A 56 -1.60 -11.71 -4.18
CA MET A 56 -0.33 -11.71 -4.90
C MET A 56 -0.45 -12.30 -6.28
#